data_e2f5d9a8d88bd4b1c534bc5d301ca7e9
#
_entry.id   e2f5d9a8d88bd4b1c534bc5d301ca7e9
#
_cell.length_a   1.000
_cell.length_b   1.000
_cell.length_c   1.000
_cell.angle_alpha   90.00
_cell.angle_beta   90.00
_cell.angle_gamma   90.00
#
_symmetry.space_group_name_H-M   'P 1'
#
loop_
_entity.id
_entity.type
_entity.pdbx_description
1 polymer ?
#
loop_
_entity_poly.entity_id
_entity_poly.type
_entity_poly.pdbx_seq_one_letter_code
_entity_poly.pdbx_strand_id
1 'polypeptide(L)'
;MLMTTSIYRTSPNKMRKIVTTLFFMASALGFAHAATPEYVVLASESVNQDKAWREVVDALAEKHDASVVLFKSSPCETLESLQALQPRYVAIVDVPENIGRDYVIEFHHTSRDIDSDIYADFMWGIITGYDAEAAMRMVNNSTEPLVVKDAVATIMELNSAKWFDNYAWVDDHTKGLWGQKRGFDGEIVTGMVAPEEVLPKFTELYAEYDPDLIVTAAHATQGNLEMPYSLGNLKPRNGKLYAEDRFTGAEWDLKQSGKRRVYTAVGNCLIGDMNNTKESMAAAWMNGSNASTMIGYVVTTWHGRNGWGALKYWVSNPERYTLAESVFVNQQDLIHQHNEWTPVLLDERYTFCDGFMEELTTAAERVSEVVGHEVDFDNAEDWDMLGFWHDRDVLVYYGDPKWEVRLQSAGEQDYTVSAERKGKRYIVTITTGANFSMEKMRGDKFKQEHVLDLPFSYIFPERLNSPKLVGNKWGKAVVDENFMLLYDTEFEPSSTYQIVLKTK
;
A
#
# COMPACT_ATOMS: atom_id res chain seq x y z
N MET A 1 13.92 -24.38 23.42
CA MET A 1 12.95 -25.27 22.79
C MET A 1 12.94 -24.88 21.33
N LEU A 2 13.65 -25.61 20.47
CA LEU A 2 13.85 -25.22 19.07
C LEU A 2 12.55 -25.48 18.30
N MET A 3 11.96 -24.42 17.75
CA MET A 3 10.83 -24.51 16.81
C MET A 3 11.36 -24.96 15.44
N THR A 4 10.78 -26.00 14.91
CA THR A 4 11.08 -26.48 13.55
C THR A 4 10.20 -25.73 12.56
N THR A 5 10.79 -24.85 11.76
CA THR A 5 10.13 -24.23 10.60
C THR A 5 10.32 -25.14 9.38
N SER A 6 9.25 -25.44 8.67
CA SER A 6 9.28 -26.26 7.45
C SER A 6 9.35 -25.36 6.22
N ILE A 7 10.35 -25.56 5.36
CA ILE A 7 10.55 -24.79 4.12
C ILE A 7 10.31 -25.71 2.91
N TYR A 8 9.47 -25.26 1.96
CA TYR A 8 9.21 -25.95 0.69
C TYR A 8 9.75 -25.13 -0.49
N ARG A 9 10.22 -25.81 -1.49
CA ARG A 9 10.57 -25.20 -2.76
C ARG A 9 9.89 -25.96 -3.89
N THR A 10 9.14 -25.29 -4.77
CA THR A 10 8.49 -25.90 -5.92
C THR A 10 9.34 -25.76 -7.17
N SER A 11 9.53 -26.83 -7.91
CA SER A 11 10.22 -26.86 -9.21
C SER A 11 9.32 -27.46 -10.29
N PRO A 12 9.30 -26.93 -11.53
CA PRO A 12 8.29 -27.24 -12.52
C PRO A 12 8.37 -28.61 -13.17
N ASN A 13 9.17 -29.53 -12.73
CA ASN A 13 9.10 -30.91 -13.24
C ASN A 13 9.72 -31.93 -12.33
N LYS A 14 8.91 -32.85 -11.84
CA LYS A 14 9.13 -34.13 -11.19
C LYS A 14 9.00 -34.19 -9.67
N MET A 15 8.04 -35.02 -9.29
CA MET A 15 7.87 -35.70 -8.00
C MET A 15 8.15 -34.90 -6.72
N ARG A 16 7.09 -34.65 -6.00
CA ARG A 16 7.11 -34.19 -4.60
C ARG A 16 8.14 -34.95 -3.78
N LYS A 17 9.21 -34.30 -3.40
CA LYS A 17 10.05 -34.73 -2.28
C LYS A 17 9.79 -33.80 -1.12
N ILE A 18 9.14 -34.33 -0.10
CA ILE A 18 9.12 -33.72 1.23
C ILE A 18 10.55 -33.82 1.75
N VAL A 19 11.23 -32.69 1.86
CA VAL A 19 12.55 -32.64 2.49
C VAL A 19 12.37 -32.10 3.91
N THR A 20 12.32 -33.02 4.86
CA THR A 20 12.49 -32.70 6.28
C THR A 20 13.97 -32.48 6.52
N THR A 21 14.43 -31.25 6.68
CA THR A 21 15.86 -30.99 6.95
C THR A 21 16.05 -30.89 8.44
N LEU A 22 16.69 -31.94 9.00
CA LEU A 22 17.31 -31.89 10.33
C LEU A 22 18.62 -31.10 10.20
N PHE A 23 18.73 -29.97 10.92
CA PHE A 23 20.01 -29.29 11.06
C PHE A 23 20.96 -30.09 11.94
N PHE A 24 21.98 -30.68 11.34
CA PHE A 24 23.19 -31.09 12.02
C PHE A 24 24.33 -30.13 11.69
N MET A 25 24.94 -29.56 12.70
CA MET A 25 26.24 -28.88 12.57
C MET A 25 27.27 -29.83 12.02
N ALA A 26 27.84 -29.54 10.86
CA ALA A 26 29.13 -30.11 10.44
C ALA A 26 29.82 -29.16 9.45
N SER A 27 30.94 -28.68 9.88
CA SER A 27 32.20 -28.27 9.19
C SER A 27 32.20 -28.15 7.67
N ALA A 28 32.57 -26.94 7.24
CA ALA A 28 33.35 -26.51 6.06
C ALA A 28 33.42 -27.48 4.86
N LEU A 29 32.49 -27.30 3.95
CA LEU A 29 32.64 -27.60 2.52
C LEU A 29 31.93 -26.51 1.75
N GLY A 30 32.59 -25.96 0.72
CA GLY A 30 32.15 -24.78 -0.01
C GLY A 30 30.67 -24.83 -0.44
N PHE A 31 29.87 -24.03 0.19
CA PHE A 31 28.50 -23.82 -0.19
C PHE A 31 28.48 -22.89 -1.42
N ALA A 32 28.05 -23.44 -2.56
CA ALA A 32 27.40 -22.56 -3.55
C ALA A 32 26.30 -21.80 -2.80
N HIS A 33 26.40 -20.50 -2.69
CA HIS A 33 25.30 -19.66 -2.18
C HIS A 33 24.09 -19.98 -3.05
N ALA A 34 23.11 -20.69 -2.50
CA ALA A 34 21.79 -20.69 -3.07
C ALA A 34 21.36 -19.21 -3.05
N ALA A 35 20.98 -18.66 -4.21
CA ALA A 35 20.48 -17.29 -4.26
C ALA A 35 19.33 -17.16 -3.24
N THR A 36 19.37 -16.12 -2.42
CA THR A 36 18.28 -15.82 -1.49
C THR A 36 17.00 -15.62 -2.31
N PRO A 37 15.85 -16.18 -1.88
CA PRO A 37 14.63 -16.05 -2.63
C PRO A 37 14.21 -14.57 -2.66
N GLU A 38 13.89 -14.07 -3.84
CA GLU A 38 13.38 -12.70 -3.98
C GLU A 38 11.98 -12.55 -3.36
N TYR A 39 11.22 -13.63 -3.36
CA TYR A 39 9.83 -13.66 -2.89
C TYR A 39 9.62 -14.76 -1.83
N VAL A 40 8.93 -14.41 -0.75
CA VAL A 40 8.55 -15.35 0.31
C VAL A 40 7.03 -15.34 0.48
N VAL A 41 6.43 -16.51 0.55
CA VAL A 41 5.04 -16.69 0.93
C VAL A 41 4.98 -17.15 2.37
N LEU A 42 4.35 -16.38 3.23
CA LEU A 42 4.00 -16.77 4.59
C LEU A 42 2.60 -17.36 4.58
N ALA A 43 2.39 -18.50 5.22
CA ALA A 43 1.08 -19.11 5.31
C ALA A 43 0.81 -19.64 6.71
N SER A 44 -0.41 -19.45 7.23
CA SER A 44 -0.79 -20.08 8.49
C SER A 44 -0.85 -21.61 8.35
N GLU A 45 -0.59 -22.32 9.44
CA GLU A 45 -0.72 -23.79 9.45
C GLU A 45 -2.16 -24.22 9.10
N SER A 46 -3.18 -23.43 9.48
CA SER A 46 -4.59 -23.69 9.15
C SER A 46 -4.85 -23.58 7.65
N VAL A 47 -4.34 -22.56 6.99
CA VAL A 47 -4.37 -22.40 5.53
C VAL A 47 -3.68 -23.58 4.82
N ASN A 48 -2.54 -24.01 5.32
CA ASN A 48 -1.80 -25.12 4.72
C ASN A 48 -2.49 -26.49 4.93
N GLN A 49 -3.36 -26.62 5.93
CA GLN A 49 -4.16 -27.83 6.17
C GLN A 49 -5.45 -27.88 5.34
N ASP A 50 -6.04 -26.74 5.00
CA ASP A 50 -7.18 -26.64 4.11
C ASP A 50 -6.74 -26.80 2.65
N LYS A 51 -7.41 -27.69 1.91
CA LYS A 51 -7.01 -28.01 0.53
C LYS A 51 -7.15 -26.81 -0.42
N ALA A 52 -8.25 -26.06 -0.32
CA ALA A 52 -8.53 -24.95 -1.24
C ALA A 52 -7.59 -23.78 -0.99
N TRP A 53 -7.33 -23.44 0.28
CA TRP A 53 -6.38 -22.41 0.65
C TRP A 53 -4.93 -22.79 0.35
N ARG A 54 -4.55 -24.05 0.55
CA ARG A 54 -3.22 -24.53 0.17
C ARG A 54 -2.97 -24.42 -1.34
N GLU A 55 -3.99 -24.62 -2.17
CA GLU A 55 -3.88 -24.40 -3.62
C GLU A 55 -3.56 -22.93 -3.93
N VAL A 56 -4.05 -21.96 -3.14
CA VAL A 56 -3.67 -20.53 -3.26
C VAL A 56 -2.20 -20.33 -2.94
N VAL A 57 -1.71 -20.90 -1.84
CA VAL A 57 -0.28 -20.84 -1.45
C VAL A 57 0.60 -21.45 -2.53
N ASP A 58 0.26 -22.65 -3.01
CA ASP A 58 1.02 -23.36 -4.03
C ASP A 58 1.06 -22.55 -5.36
N ALA A 59 -0.08 -21.97 -5.79
CA ALA A 59 -0.17 -21.14 -7.00
C ALA A 59 0.69 -19.86 -6.91
N LEU A 60 0.65 -19.18 -5.77
CA LEU A 60 1.46 -17.97 -5.55
C LEU A 60 2.95 -18.30 -5.49
N ALA A 61 3.31 -19.40 -4.80
CA ALA A 61 4.69 -19.86 -4.71
C ALA A 61 5.23 -20.30 -6.08
N GLU A 62 4.44 -21.00 -6.89
CA GLU A 62 4.81 -21.37 -8.27
C GLU A 62 5.00 -20.15 -9.14
N LYS A 63 4.08 -19.16 -9.06
CA LYS A 63 4.12 -17.91 -9.84
C LYS A 63 5.43 -17.14 -9.67
N HIS A 64 5.98 -17.11 -8.46
CA HIS A 64 7.15 -16.29 -8.12
C HIS A 64 8.42 -17.11 -7.82
N ASP A 65 8.44 -18.43 -8.02
CA ASP A 65 9.50 -19.33 -7.55
C ASP A 65 9.84 -19.05 -6.07
N ALA A 66 8.80 -18.86 -5.25
CA ALA A 66 8.91 -18.39 -3.89
C ALA A 66 9.21 -19.50 -2.89
N SER A 67 9.86 -19.13 -1.80
CA SER A 67 9.94 -19.97 -0.60
C SER A 67 8.68 -19.83 0.25
N VAL A 68 8.16 -20.93 0.79
CA VAL A 68 7.00 -20.93 1.68
C VAL A 68 7.48 -21.14 3.12
N VAL A 69 7.05 -20.25 4.01
CA VAL A 69 7.32 -20.30 5.45
C VAL A 69 5.98 -20.39 6.20
N LEU A 70 5.85 -21.36 7.10
CA LEU A 70 4.63 -21.56 7.86
C LEU A 70 4.72 -20.90 9.24
N PHE A 71 3.60 -20.35 9.71
CA PHE A 71 3.41 -19.85 11.06
C PHE A 71 2.14 -20.44 11.69
N LYS A 72 1.99 -20.34 13.02
CA LYS A 72 0.84 -20.93 13.73
C LYS A 72 -0.30 -19.94 13.93
N SER A 73 -0.02 -18.83 14.58
CA SER A 73 -1.03 -17.84 14.99
C SER A 73 -0.76 -16.42 14.49
N SER A 74 0.52 -16.08 14.23
CA SER A 74 0.89 -14.76 13.75
C SER A 74 2.02 -14.84 12.74
N PRO A 75 1.98 -14.09 11.63
CA PRO A 75 3.09 -14.02 10.69
C PRO A 75 4.37 -13.45 11.32
N CYS A 76 4.27 -12.73 12.42
CA CYS A 76 5.43 -12.22 13.18
C CYS A 76 6.32 -13.35 13.74
N GLU A 77 5.80 -14.57 13.90
CA GLU A 77 6.59 -15.75 14.29
C GLU A 77 7.68 -16.11 13.27
N THR A 78 7.59 -15.56 12.06
CA THR A 78 8.52 -15.86 10.96
C THR A 78 9.73 -14.91 10.90
N LEU A 79 9.89 -14.00 11.85
CA LEU A 79 10.95 -12.97 11.85
C LEU A 79 12.34 -13.58 11.62
N GLU A 80 12.75 -14.62 12.37
CA GLU A 80 14.06 -15.27 12.20
C GLU A 80 14.24 -15.85 10.78
N SER A 81 13.17 -16.37 10.18
CA SER A 81 13.20 -16.88 8.80
C SER A 81 13.35 -15.75 7.78
N LEU A 82 12.63 -14.64 7.98
CA LEU A 82 12.71 -13.45 7.12
C LEU A 82 14.11 -12.81 7.22
N GLN A 83 14.68 -12.70 8.43
CA GLN A 83 16.06 -12.25 8.65
C GLN A 83 17.09 -13.12 7.91
N ALA A 84 16.89 -14.44 7.90
CA ALA A 84 17.78 -15.36 7.19
C ALA A 84 17.61 -15.32 5.66
N LEU A 85 16.38 -15.11 5.18
CA LEU A 85 16.04 -15.11 3.74
C LEU A 85 16.22 -13.76 3.08
N GLN A 86 16.05 -12.66 3.83
CA GLN A 86 16.12 -11.28 3.34
C GLN A 86 15.38 -11.06 2.00
N PRO A 87 14.08 -11.38 1.92
CA PRO A 87 13.32 -11.25 0.70
C PRO A 87 13.14 -9.79 0.30
N ARG A 88 12.79 -9.54 -0.97
CA ARG A 88 12.32 -8.25 -1.45
C ARG A 88 10.80 -8.12 -1.38
N TYR A 89 10.11 -9.26 -1.52
CA TYR A 89 8.64 -9.33 -1.48
C TYR A 89 8.19 -10.39 -0.50
N VAL A 90 7.16 -10.07 0.28
CA VAL A 90 6.52 -11.00 1.21
C VAL A 90 5.01 -10.97 0.99
N ALA A 91 4.41 -12.11 0.69
CA ALA A 91 2.97 -12.24 0.70
C ALA A 91 2.52 -13.15 1.84
N ILE A 92 1.54 -12.70 2.59
CA ILE A 92 0.91 -13.48 3.65
C ILE A 92 -0.39 -14.07 3.09
N VAL A 93 -0.53 -15.39 3.13
CA VAL A 93 -1.78 -16.07 2.77
C VAL A 93 -2.46 -16.52 4.05
N ASP A 94 -3.62 -15.92 4.36
CA ASP A 94 -4.39 -16.32 5.53
C ASP A 94 -5.90 -16.16 5.30
N VAL A 95 -6.70 -16.84 6.15
CA VAL A 95 -8.16 -16.72 6.12
C VAL A 95 -8.60 -15.39 6.73
N PRO A 96 -9.71 -14.79 6.28
CA PRO A 96 -10.16 -13.49 6.79
C PRO A 96 -10.46 -13.53 8.31
N GLU A 97 -10.83 -14.67 8.86
CA GLU A 97 -11.11 -14.85 10.29
C GLU A 97 -9.88 -14.67 11.19
N ASN A 98 -8.66 -14.74 10.65
CA ASN A 98 -7.42 -14.53 11.39
C ASN A 98 -6.92 -13.08 11.29
N ILE A 99 -7.42 -12.30 10.31
CA ILE A 99 -6.90 -10.97 9.98
C ILE A 99 -7.72 -9.89 10.70
N GLY A 100 -7.05 -9.08 11.49
CA GLY A 100 -7.62 -7.93 12.16
C GLY A 100 -6.60 -6.81 12.30
N ARG A 101 -6.96 -5.73 12.98
CA ARG A 101 -6.11 -4.56 13.20
C ARG A 101 -4.71 -4.91 13.71
N ASP A 102 -4.63 -5.64 14.80
CA ASP A 102 -3.36 -5.93 15.46
C ASP A 102 -2.46 -6.86 14.60
N TYR A 103 -3.06 -7.73 13.79
CA TYR A 103 -2.34 -8.55 12.82
C TYR A 103 -1.55 -7.71 11.82
N VAL A 104 -2.14 -6.63 11.33
CA VAL A 104 -1.51 -5.69 10.38
C VAL A 104 -0.45 -4.84 11.07
N ILE A 105 -0.80 -4.24 12.22
CA ILE A 105 0.10 -3.36 12.98
C ILE A 105 1.37 -4.11 13.40
N GLU A 106 1.24 -5.31 13.97
CA GLU A 106 2.39 -6.10 14.40
C GLU A 106 3.28 -6.53 13.23
N PHE A 107 2.70 -6.78 12.05
CA PHE A 107 3.50 -7.14 10.90
C PHE A 107 4.25 -5.95 10.28
N HIS A 108 3.71 -4.73 10.39
CA HIS A 108 4.48 -3.52 10.07
C HIS A 108 5.75 -3.41 10.93
N HIS A 109 5.65 -3.68 12.24
CA HIS A 109 6.84 -3.71 13.10
C HIS A 109 7.81 -4.82 12.69
N THR A 110 7.29 -6.04 12.45
CA THR A 110 8.10 -7.17 11.99
C THR A 110 8.85 -6.84 10.69
N SER A 111 8.25 -6.06 9.80
CA SER A 111 8.90 -5.68 8.54
C SER A 111 10.11 -4.75 8.71
N ARG A 112 10.21 -4.06 9.85
CA ARG A 112 11.34 -3.19 10.22
C ARG A 112 12.38 -3.87 11.13
N ASP A 113 12.04 -5.02 11.72
CA ASP A 113 12.92 -5.76 12.63
C ASP A 113 13.88 -6.73 11.91
N ILE A 114 14.01 -6.60 10.58
CA ILE A 114 14.84 -7.50 9.77
C ILE A 114 16.32 -7.22 9.98
N ASP A 115 16.71 -5.97 10.11
CA ASP A 115 18.08 -5.57 10.41
C ASP A 115 18.14 -4.53 11.55
N SER A 116 19.10 -3.63 11.57
CA SER A 116 19.32 -2.71 12.69
C SER A 116 18.93 -1.26 12.40
N ASP A 117 18.41 -0.97 11.23
CA ASP A 117 17.90 0.36 10.93
C ASP A 117 16.39 0.49 11.22
N ILE A 118 15.80 1.60 10.87
CA ILE A 118 14.40 1.91 11.20
C ILE A 118 13.42 1.62 10.05
N TYR A 119 13.93 1.26 8.89
CA TYR A 119 13.13 1.14 7.67
C TYR A 119 12.62 -0.28 7.44
N ALA A 120 11.54 -0.39 6.67
CA ALA A 120 11.05 -1.70 6.29
C ALA A 120 11.90 -2.29 5.14
N ASP A 121 12.24 -3.57 5.27
CA ASP A 121 13.18 -4.26 4.39
C ASP A 121 12.55 -4.86 3.13
N PHE A 122 11.24 -4.99 3.10
CA PHE A 122 10.52 -5.64 1.99
C PHE A 122 9.14 -5.03 1.75
N MET A 123 8.70 -5.10 0.51
CA MET A 123 7.31 -4.82 0.15
C MET A 123 6.46 -6.03 0.51
N TRP A 124 5.33 -5.81 1.21
CA TRP A 124 4.49 -6.90 1.63
C TRP A 124 3.01 -6.67 1.36
N GLY A 125 2.25 -7.76 1.31
CA GLY A 125 0.81 -7.72 1.13
C GLY A 125 0.14 -8.99 1.63
N ILE A 126 -1.18 -8.93 1.81
CA ILE A 126 -2.00 -10.03 2.27
C ILE A 126 -2.85 -10.55 1.11
N ILE A 127 -2.77 -11.85 0.86
CA ILE A 127 -3.62 -12.59 -0.07
C ILE A 127 -4.70 -13.27 0.75
N THR A 128 -5.92 -12.78 0.62
CA THR A 128 -7.11 -13.28 1.33
C THR A 128 -8.37 -12.96 0.52
N GLY A 129 -9.53 -13.06 1.11
CA GLY A 129 -10.81 -12.73 0.48
C GLY A 129 -11.97 -13.35 1.22
N TYR A 130 -13.14 -13.32 0.64
CA TYR A 130 -14.34 -13.95 1.22
C TYR A 130 -14.16 -15.46 1.43
N ASP A 131 -13.43 -16.10 0.52
CA ASP A 131 -13.07 -17.53 0.53
C ASP A 131 -11.80 -17.77 -0.30
N ALA A 132 -11.35 -19.02 -0.35
CA ALA A 132 -10.16 -19.41 -1.11
C ALA A 132 -10.30 -19.16 -2.64
N GLU A 133 -11.52 -19.17 -3.17
CA GLU A 133 -11.77 -18.85 -4.58
C GLU A 133 -11.50 -17.36 -4.86
N ALA A 134 -11.94 -16.47 -3.96
CA ALA A 134 -11.64 -15.04 -4.05
C ALA A 134 -10.13 -14.77 -3.95
N ALA A 135 -9.44 -15.41 -3.01
CA ALA A 135 -7.99 -15.33 -2.87
C ALA A 135 -7.25 -15.86 -4.12
N MET A 136 -7.70 -16.98 -4.68
CA MET A 136 -7.16 -17.53 -5.93
C MET A 136 -7.36 -16.60 -7.13
N ARG A 137 -8.52 -15.92 -7.21
CA ARG A 137 -8.74 -14.90 -8.25
C ARG A 137 -7.75 -13.75 -8.13
N MET A 138 -7.43 -13.30 -6.90
CA MET A 138 -6.42 -12.26 -6.67
C MET A 138 -5.05 -12.69 -7.20
N VAL A 139 -4.61 -13.93 -6.93
CA VAL A 139 -3.35 -14.49 -7.44
C VAL A 139 -3.35 -14.53 -8.97
N ASN A 140 -4.44 -15.02 -9.58
CA ASN A 140 -4.55 -15.15 -11.04
C ASN A 140 -4.63 -13.78 -11.72
N ASN A 141 -5.39 -12.84 -11.18
CA ASN A 141 -5.56 -11.49 -11.72
C ASN A 141 -4.24 -10.69 -11.72
N SER A 142 -3.35 -10.97 -10.77
CA SER A 142 -2.05 -10.31 -10.64
C SER A 142 -0.93 -10.98 -11.46
N THR A 143 -1.26 -11.89 -12.39
CA THR A 143 -0.27 -12.54 -13.26
C THR A 143 0.18 -11.61 -14.39
N GLU A 144 -0.75 -10.88 -14.99
CA GLU A 144 -0.45 -9.96 -16.09
C GLU A 144 -0.43 -8.51 -15.58
N PRO A 145 0.44 -7.65 -16.11
CA PRO A 145 0.47 -6.23 -15.78
C PRO A 145 -0.90 -5.57 -16.02
N LEU A 146 -1.19 -4.52 -15.25
CA LEU A 146 -2.33 -3.64 -15.44
C LEU A 146 -1.86 -2.19 -15.58
N VAL A 147 -2.20 -1.55 -16.68
CA VAL A 147 -2.09 -0.11 -16.85
C VAL A 147 -3.47 0.49 -16.56
N VAL A 148 -3.58 1.23 -15.47
CA VAL A 148 -4.83 1.89 -15.04
C VAL A 148 -5.11 3.07 -15.95
N LYS A 149 -6.30 3.10 -16.55
CA LYS A 149 -6.76 4.15 -17.49
C LYS A 149 -8.08 4.77 -17.08
N ASP A 150 -8.91 4.01 -16.37
CA ASP A 150 -10.27 4.40 -16.03
C ASP A 150 -10.44 4.45 -14.50
N ALA A 151 -11.07 5.51 -13.99
CA ALA A 151 -11.30 5.63 -12.56
C ALA A 151 -12.71 6.14 -12.22
N VAL A 152 -13.21 5.71 -11.06
CA VAL A 152 -14.38 6.26 -10.40
C VAL A 152 -14.02 6.63 -8.96
N ALA A 153 -14.46 7.79 -8.49
CA ALA A 153 -14.07 8.30 -7.19
C ALA A 153 -15.23 8.95 -6.42
N THR A 154 -15.05 9.03 -5.09
CA THR A 154 -15.93 9.84 -4.21
C THR A 154 -15.25 11.10 -3.70
N ILE A 155 -13.99 11.32 -4.02
CA ILE A 155 -13.18 12.41 -3.45
C ILE A 155 -11.98 12.81 -4.32
N MET A 156 -11.91 12.55 -5.58
CA MET A 156 -10.81 13.08 -6.38
C MET A 156 -11.18 14.45 -6.94
N GLU A 157 -10.30 15.41 -6.74
CA GLU A 157 -10.45 16.75 -7.33
C GLU A 157 -10.57 16.72 -8.85
N LEU A 158 -11.25 17.71 -9.39
CA LEU A 158 -11.45 17.91 -10.83
C LEU A 158 -10.14 17.80 -11.64
N ASN A 159 -9.02 18.28 -11.08
CA ASN A 159 -7.70 18.20 -11.69
C ASN A 159 -7.23 16.75 -11.92
N SER A 160 -7.75 15.79 -11.16
CA SER A 160 -7.42 14.37 -11.29
C SER A 160 -7.96 13.74 -12.58
N ALA A 161 -8.96 14.36 -13.19
CA ALA A 161 -9.53 13.86 -14.44
C ALA A 161 -8.50 13.74 -15.57
N LYS A 162 -7.43 14.53 -15.56
CA LYS A 162 -6.37 14.47 -16.57
C LYS A 162 -5.47 13.22 -16.49
N TRP A 163 -5.48 12.49 -15.37
CA TRP A 163 -4.68 11.27 -15.21
C TRP A 163 -5.29 10.05 -15.89
N PHE A 164 -6.57 10.12 -16.28
CA PHE A 164 -7.33 8.99 -16.78
C PHE A 164 -7.91 9.24 -18.18
N ASP A 165 -8.11 8.18 -18.93
CA ASP A 165 -8.87 8.22 -20.17
C ASP A 165 -10.36 8.48 -19.84
N ASN A 166 -10.93 7.67 -18.96
CA ASN A 166 -12.29 7.84 -18.48
C ASN A 166 -12.28 8.04 -16.97
N TYR A 167 -12.99 9.07 -16.54
CA TYR A 167 -13.05 9.42 -15.13
C TYR A 167 -14.45 9.89 -14.74
N ALA A 168 -14.95 9.40 -13.60
CA ALA A 168 -16.21 9.88 -13.05
C ALA A 168 -16.11 10.00 -11.53
N TRP A 169 -16.84 10.94 -10.93
CA TRP A 169 -16.84 11.15 -9.48
C TRP A 169 -18.14 11.73 -8.96
N VAL A 170 -18.42 11.49 -7.69
CA VAL A 170 -19.32 12.31 -6.86
C VAL A 170 -18.44 13.13 -5.91
N ASP A 171 -18.81 14.39 -5.71
CA ASP A 171 -17.93 15.37 -5.08
C ASP A 171 -18.14 15.44 -3.56
N ASP A 172 -17.05 15.59 -2.81
CA ASP A 172 -17.09 15.73 -1.36
C ASP A 172 -16.95 17.18 -0.88
N HIS A 173 -16.59 18.13 -1.74
CA HIS A 173 -16.53 19.56 -1.43
C HIS A 173 -17.86 20.27 -1.73
N THR A 174 -18.64 19.76 -2.69
CA THR A 174 -19.91 20.36 -3.10
C THR A 174 -21.00 19.31 -3.12
N LYS A 175 -21.94 19.41 -2.18
CA LYS A 175 -23.04 18.47 -2.00
C LYS A 175 -23.88 18.32 -3.26
N GLY A 176 -23.97 17.09 -3.78
CA GLY A 176 -24.74 16.75 -4.98
C GLY A 176 -24.05 17.05 -6.30
N LEU A 177 -22.84 17.63 -6.29
CA LEU A 177 -22.05 17.77 -7.50
C LEU A 177 -21.50 16.39 -7.93
N TRP A 178 -21.55 16.15 -9.22
CA TRP A 178 -20.89 15.01 -9.86
C TRP A 178 -20.22 15.47 -11.14
N GLY A 179 -19.26 14.69 -11.61
CA GLY A 179 -18.58 14.94 -12.87
C GLY A 179 -18.17 13.67 -13.59
N GLN A 180 -17.89 13.82 -14.88
CA GLN A 180 -17.40 12.74 -15.71
C GLN A 180 -16.60 13.24 -16.90
N LYS A 181 -15.74 12.37 -17.42
CA LYS A 181 -14.96 12.57 -18.65
C LYS A 181 -14.89 11.25 -19.43
N ARG A 182 -14.93 11.32 -20.76
CA ARG A 182 -14.71 10.20 -21.67
C ARG A 182 -13.60 10.52 -22.64
N GLY A 183 -12.59 9.66 -22.71
CA GLY A 183 -11.37 9.84 -23.51
C GLY A 183 -10.33 10.73 -22.81
N PHE A 184 -9.05 10.51 -23.14
CA PHE A 184 -7.93 11.21 -22.49
C PHE A 184 -8.06 12.76 -22.62
N ASP A 185 -8.33 13.25 -23.82
CA ASP A 185 -8.57 14.68 -24.10
C ASP A 185 -10.06 15.07 -24.07
N GLY A 186 -10.90 14.21 -23.44
CA GLY A 186 -12.35 14.41 -23.39
C GLY A 186 -12.74 15.61 -22.58
N GLU A 187 -13.86 16.24 -22.96
CA GLU A 187 -14.46 17.33 -22.20
C GLU A 187 -14.97 16.82 -20.85
N ILE A 188 -14.75 17.62 -19.81
CA ILE A 188 -15.28 17.36 -18.47
C ILE A 188 -16.71 17.91 -18.41
N VAL A 189 -17.65 17.01 -18.12
CA VAL A 189 -19.05 17.35 -17.92
C VAL A 189 -19.38 17.25 -16.42
N THR A 190 -20.00 18.28 -15.87
CA THR A 190 -20.45 18.28 -14.47
C THR A 190 -21.96 18.50 -14.40
N GLY A 191 -22.57 18.06 -13.32
CA GLY A 191 -24.00 18.26 -13.04
C GLY A 191 -24.29 18.24 -11.55
N MET A 192 -25.51 18.59 -11.21
CA MET A 192 -26.01 18.56 -9.84
C MET A 192 -27.16 17.57 -9.73
N VAL A 193 -27.20 16.81 -8.64
CA VAL A 193 -28.32 15.95 -8.27
C VAL A 193 -28.81 16.32 -6.87
N ALA A 194 -30.06 15.96 -6.57
CA ALA A 194 -30.60 16.09 -5.22
C ALA A 194 -29.85 15.16 -4.23
N PRO A 195 -29.83 15.46 -2.94
CA PRO A 195 -29.13 14.63 -1.95
C PRO A 195 -29.50 13.15 -2.00
N GLU A 196 -30.77 12.84 -2.20
CA GLU A 196 -31.28 11.47 -2.34
C GLU A 196 -30.84 10.75 -3.63
N GLU A 197 -30.32 11.48 -4.60
CA GLU A 197 -29.85 10.95 -5.89
C GLU A 197 -28.32 10.72 -5.94
N VAL A 198 -27.57 11.10 -4.90
CA VAL A 198 -26.09 10.98 -4.91
C VAL A 198 -25.66 9.52 -4.96
N LEU A 199 -26.22 8.65 -4.10
CA LEU A 199 -25.90 7.22 -4.11
C LEU A 199 -26.37 6.52 -5.41
N PRO A 200 -27.61 6.73 -5.91
CA PRO A 200 -28.00 6.27 -7.24
C PRO A 200 -27.03 6.72 -8.34
N LYS A 201 -26.62 8.00 -8.33
CA LYS A 201 -25.68 8.54 -9.32
C LYS A 201 -24.31 7.88 -9.24
N PHE A 202 -23.76 7.69 -8.04
CA PHE A 202 -22.51 6.97 -7.86
C PHE A 202 -22.59 5.54 -8.42
N THR A 203 -23.64 4.79 -8.08
CA THR A 203 -23.79 3.42 -8.55
C THR A 203 -24.05 3.32 -10.05
N GLU A 204 -24.71 4.30 -10.65
CA GLU A 204 -24.83 4.47 -12.10
C GLU A 204 -23.45 4.66 -12.77
N LEU A 205 -22.66 5.63 -12.27
CA LEU A 205 -21.33 5.91 -12.79
C LEU A 205 -20.40 4.70 -12.62
N TYR A 206 -20.42 4.06 -11.45
CA TYR A 206 -19.66 2.85 -11.20
C TYR A 206 -20.01 1.73 -12.19
N ALA A 207 -21.29 1.53 -12.45
CA ALA A 207 -21.76 0.50 -13.38
C ALA A 207 -21.45 0.81 -14.85
N GLU A 208 -21.53 2.09 -15.22
CA GLU A 208 -21.30 2.54 -16.59
C GLU A 208 -19.81 2.54 -16.96
N TYR A 209 -18.95 3.01 -16.04
CA TYR A 209 -17.52 3.15 -16.28
C TYR A 209 -16.76 1.84 -16.13
N ASP A 210 -17.25 0.93 -15.29
CA ASP A 210 -16.56 -0.32 -14.96
C ASP A 210 -15.04 -0.12 -14.74
N PRO A 211 -14.63 0.71 -13.73
CA PRO A 211 -13.32 1.31 -13.67
C PRO A 211 -12.19 0.32 -13.39
N ASP A 212 -10.94 0.67 -13.79
CA ASP A 212 -9.72 0.01 -13.34
C ASP A 212 -9.38 0.37 -11.90
N LEU A 213 -9.70 1.61 -11.50
CA LEU A 213 -9.40 2.18 -10.20
C LEU A 213 -10.65 2.76 -9.54
N ILE A 214 -10.82 2.46 -8.27
CA ILE A 214 -11.80 3.12 -7.41
C ILE A 214 -11.02 3.83 -6.31
N VAL A 215 -11.35 5.12 -6.08
CA VAL A 215 -10.78 5.92 -5.00
C VAL A 215 -11.90 6.43 -4.11
N THR A 216 -11.79 6.17 -2.81
CA THR A 216 -12.77 6.67 -1.85
C THR A 216 -12.10 7.33 -0.65
N ALA A 217 -12.74 8.37 -0.12
CA ALA A 217 -12.49 8.92 1.19
C ALA A 217 -13.80 9.50 1.71
N ALA A 218 -14.33 8.90 2.76
CA ALA A 218 -15.55 9.32 3.44
C ALA A 218 -15.66 8.54 4.76
N HIS A 219 -16.63 8.84 5.60
CA HIS A 219 -16.87 8.04 6.80
C HIS A 219 -17.08 6.57 6.46
N ALA A 220 -16.45 5.70 7.22
CA ALA A 220 -16.54 4.26 7.03
C ALA A 220 -16.33 3.50 8.34
N THR A 221 -16.74 2.24 8.31
CA THR A 221 -16.40 1.21 9.28
C THR A 221 -16.07 -0.09 8.54
N GLN A 222 -15.76 -1.15 9.26
CA GLN A 222 -15.58 -2.48 8.65
C GLN A 222 -16.82 -3.00 7.91
N GLY A 223 -17.99 -2.46 8.22
CA GLY A 223 -19.28 -2.89 7.67
C GLY A 223 -20.04 -1.83 6.89
N ASN A 224 -19.44 -0.67 6.63
CA ASN A 224 -20.13 0.45 5.98
C ASN A 224 -19.15 1.42 5.34
N LEU A 225 -19.48 1.90 4.15
CA LEU A 225 -18.86 3.06 3.50
C LEU A 225 -19.95 4.08 3.18
N GLU A 226 -19.86 5.27 3.73
CA GLU A 226 -20.78 6.36 3.44
C GLU A 226 -20.42 7.05 2.11
N MET A 227 -21.44 7.54 1.41
CA MET A 227 -21.21 8.50 0.34
C MET A 227 -20.88 9.88 0.93
N PRO A 228 -20.23 10.78 0.19
CA PRO A 228 -19.98 12.16 0.65
C PRO A 228 -21.22 12.79 1.28
N TYR A 229 -21.03 13.52 2.37
CA TYR A 229 -22.11 14.10 3.19
C TYR A 229 -23.07 13.06 3.82
N SER A 230 -22.63 11.82 3.96
CA SER A 230 -23.46 10.71 4.48
C SER A 230 -24.75 10.48 3.67
N LEU A 231 -24.69 10.64 2.37
CA LEU A 231 -25.86 10.58 1.47
C LEU A 231 -26.13 9.17 0.91
N GLY A 232 -26.07 8.17 1.78
CA GLY A 232 -26.27 6.75 1.48
C GLY A 232 -25.04 5.92 1.77
N ASN A 233 -25.19 4.61 1.70
CA ASN A 233 -24.18 3.67 2.14
C ASN A 233 -23.91 2.58 1.11
N LEU A 234 -22.66 2.11 1.05
CA LEU A 234 -22.31 0.79 0.55
C LEU A 234 -22.04 -0.13 1.74
N LYS A 235 -22.57 -1.35 1.69
CA LYS A 235 -22.46 -2.34 2.77
C LYS A 235 -22.11 -3.72 2.22
N PRO A 236 -21.42 -4.56 3.02
CA PRO A 236 -21.13 -5.93 2.64
C PRO A 236 -22.32 -6.86 2.95
N ARG A 237 -22.52 -7.86 2.08
CA ARG A 237 -23.47 -8.95 2.28
C ARG A 237 -23.04 -10.17 1.47
N ASN A 238 -22.71 -11.28 2.13
CA ASN A 238 -22.28 -12.52 1.48
C ASN A 238 -21.11 -12.28 0.49
N GLY A 239 -20.10 -11.52 0.91
CA GLY A 239 -18.94 -11.20 0.09
C GLY A 239 -19.21 -10.28 -1.11
N LYS A 240 -20.33 -9.56 -1.14
CA LYS A 240 -20.71 -8.62 -2.20
C LYS A 240 -21.10 -7.28 -1.60
N LEU A 241 -21.02 -6.24 -2.41
CA LEU A 241 -21.47 -4.90 -2.02
C LEU A 241 -22.91 -4.67 -2.48
N TYR A 242 -23.69 -4.06 -1.61
CA TYR A 242 -24.99 -3.50 -1.95
C TYR A 242 -25.06 -2.04 -1.49
N ALA A 243 -25.89 -1.27 -2.18
CA ALA A 243 -26.20 0.11 -1.84
C ALA A 243 -27.44 0.15 -0.95
N GLU A 244 -27.45 1.02 0.06
CA GLU A 244 -28.60 1.30 0.93
C GLU A 244 -28.89 2.80 0.90
N ASP A 245 -30.05 3.15 0.35
CA ASP A 245 -30.50 4.54 0.31
C ASP A 245 -30.91 5.01 1.72
N ARG A 246 -30.28 6.07 2.19
CA ARG A 246 -30.50 6.63 3.53
C ARG A 246 -31.91 7.22 3.71
N PHE A 247 -32.53 7.70 2.64
CA PHE A 247 -33.81 8.43 2.71
C PHE A 247 -35.01 7.50 2.61
N THR A 248 -34.90 6.47 1.80
CA THR A 248 -36.01 5.53 1.50
C THR A 248 -35.82 4.16 2.13
N GLY A 249 -34.60 3.81 2.52
CA GLY A 249 -34.23 2.46 2.94
C GLY A 249 -34.24 1.45 1.78
N ALA A 250 -34.31 1.89 0.54
CA ALA A 250 -34.24 1.02 -0.62
C ALA A 250 -32.82 0.43 -0.74
N GLU A 251 -32.77 -0.85 -1.10
CA GLU A 251 -31.51 -1.57 -1.30
C GLU A 251 -31.40 -2.08 -2.74
N TRP A 252 -30.18 -2.09 -3.29
CA TRP A 252 -29.86 -2.75 -4.55
C TRP A 252 -28.40 -3.20 -4.58
N ASP A 253 -28.14 -4.30 -5.28
CA ASP A 253 -26.79 -4.82 -5.41
C ASP A 253 -25.92 -3.89 -6.26
N LEU A 254 -24.68 -3.69 -5.85
CA LEU A 254 -23.67 -3.04 -6.68
C LEU A 254 -23.33 -3.97 -7.86
N LYS A 255 -23.17 -3.39 -9.06
CA LYS A 255 -22.85 -4.19 -10.25
C LYS A 255 -21.54 -4.95 -10.04
N GLN A 256 -21.62 -6.26 -10.17
CA GLN A 256 -20.44 -7.10 -10.17
C GLN A 256 -19.74 -7.03 -11.54
N SER A 257 -18.43 -7.17 -11.51
CA SER A 257 -17.61 -7.19 -12.71
C SER A 257 -16.57 -8.30 -12.63
N GLY A 258 -16.29 -8.92 -13.76
CA GLY A 258 -15.14 -9.82 -13.92
C GLY A 258 -13.82 -9.09 -14.18
N LYS A 259 -13.86 -7.77 -14.34
CA LYS A 259 -12.68 -6.94 -14.60
C LYS A 259 -11.84 -6.84 -13.31
N ARG A 260 -10.57 -7.18 -13.42
CA ARG A 260 -9.60 -6.94 -12.35
C ARG A 260 -9.40 -5.44 -12.13
N ARG A 261 -9.26 -5.01 -10.89
CA ARG A 261 -9.16 -3.60 -10.55
C ARG A 261 -8.39 -3.34 -9.27
N VAL A 262 -8.15 -2.08 -9.02
CA VAL A 262 -7.52 -1.51 -7.82
C VAL A 262 -8.58 -0.78 -7.00
N TYR A 263 -8.55 -0.93 -5.69
CA TYR A 263 -9.33 -0.10 -4.79
C TYR A 263 -8.40 0.63 -3.82
N THR A 264 -8.47 1.95 -3.77
CA THR A 264 -7.71 2.79 -2.84
C THR A 264 -8.67 3.53 -1.91
N ALA A 265 -8.71 3.12 -0.66
CA ALA A 265 -9.49 3.73 0.42
C ALA A 265 -8.57 4.64 1.23
N VAL A 266 -8.34 5.86 0.73
CA VAL A 266 -7.26 6.73 1.19
C VAL A 266 -7.57 7.58 2.42
N GLY A 267 -8.84 7.77 2.75
CA GLY A 267 -9.29 8.54 3.92
C GLY A 267 -10.48 7.90 4.63
N ASN A 268 -10.67 6.60 4.49
CA ASN A 268 -11.79 5.86 5.07
C ASN A 268 -11.36 5.14 6.35
N CYS A 269 -12.03 5.43 7.46
CA CYS A 269 -11.81 4.71 8.72
C CYS A 269 -12.14 3.22 8.56
N LEU A 270 -11.29 2.33 9.10
CA LEU A 270 -11.57 0.89 9.28
C LEU A 270 -11.91 0.09 8.00
N ILE A 271 -11.88 0.71 6.82
CA ILE A 271 -12.30 0.05 5.57
C ILE A 271 -11.36 -1.08 5.16
N GLY A 272 -10.11 -1.03 5.60
CA GLY A 272 -9.10 -2.07 5.41
C GLY A 272 -9.11 -3.12 6.51
N ASP A 273 -9.80 -2.90 7.64
CA ASP A 273 -9.85 -3.87 8.72
C ASP A 273 -10.79 -5.03 8.37
N MET A 274 -10.22 -6.22 8.23
CA MET A 274 -11.00 -7.44 8.03
C MET A 274 -11.84 -7.80 9.26
N ASN A 275 -11.47 -7.29 10.44
CA ASN A 275 -12.17 -7.48 11.70
C ASN A 275 -12.44 -8.96 12.04
N ASN A 276 -11.51 -9.84 11.69
CA ASN A 276 -11.60 -11.28 11.92
C ASN A 276 -12.88 -11.93 11.34
N THR A 277 -13.37 -11.40 10.21
CA THR A 277 -14.58 -11.92 9.56
C THR A 277 -14.54 -11.73 8.05
N LYS A 278 -15.10 -12.68 7.32
CA LYS A 278 -15.30 -12.55 5.87
C LYS A 278 -16.45 -11.61 5.47
N GLU A 279 -17.29 -11.19 6.41
CA GLU A 279 -18.42 -10.27 6.18
C GLU A 279 -17.99 -8.79 6.36
N SER A 280 -16.77 -8.46 5.96
CA SER A 280 -16.22 -7.10 6.01
C SER A 280 -16.32 -6.40 4.66
N MET A 281 -16.18 -5.05 4.70
CA MET A 281 -16.06 -4.23 3.49
C MET A 281 -14.87 -4.64 2.64
N ALA A 282 -13.70 -4.91 3.26
CA ALA A 282 -12.51 -5.35 2.56
C ALA A 282 -12.76 -6.65 1.78
N ALA A 283 -13.33 -7.67 2.43
CA ALA A 283 -13.67 -8.94 1.77
C ALA A 283 -14.67 -8.74 0.62
N ALA A 284 -15.67 -7.86 0.80
CA ALA A 284 -16.68 -7.60 -0.23
C ALA A 284 -16.11 -6.85 -1.45
N TRP A 285 -15.18 -5.91 -1.24
CA TRP A 285 -14.46 -5.25 -2.34
C TRP A 285 -13.62 -6.25 -3.15
N MET A 286 -12.87 -7.13 -2.48
CA MET A 286 -12.04 -8.14 -3.13
C MET A 286 -12.88 -9.20 -3.86
N ASN A 287 -14.00 -9.62 -3.29
CA ASN A 287 -14.83 -10.67 -3.88
C ASN A 287 -15.84 -10.13 -4.91
N GLY A 288 -16.76 -9.26 -4.49
CA GLY A 288 -17.88 -8.82 -5.34
C GLY A 288 -17.48 -7.79 -6.37
N SER A 289 -16.54 -6.89 -6.03
CA SER A 289 -16.00 -5.87 -6.94
C SER A 289 -14.79 -6.35 -7.73
N ASN A 290 -14.24 -7.51 -7.40
CA ASN A 290 -13.03 -8.09 -8.01
C ASN A 290 -11.80 -7.18 -7.87
N ALA A 291 -11.68 -6.47 -6.73
CA ALA A 291 -10.47 -5.73 -6.41
C ALA A 291 -9.30 -6.72 -6.22
N SER A 292 -8.38 -6.72 -7.17
CA SER A 292 -7.20 -7.60 -7.17
C SER A 292 -6.08 -7.08 -6.30
N THR A 293 -6.16 -5.82 -5.93
CA THR A 293 -5.39 -5.18 -4.86
C THR A 293 -6.19 -4.03 -4.26
N MET A 294 -6.00 -3.81 -2.96
CA MET A 294 -6.56 -2.64 -2.28
C MET A 294 -5.64 -2.15 -1.16
N ILE A 295 -5.76 -0.87 -0.85
CA ILE A 295 -5.23 -0.27 0.37
C ILE A 295 -6.36 0.32 1.20
N GLY A 296 -6.19 0.32 2.53
CA GLY A 296 -7.16 0.94 3.44
C GLY A 296 -6.66 0.93 4.88
N TYR A 297 -7.27 1.74 5.72
CA TYR A 297 -6.93 1.83 7.14
C TYR A 297 -7.57 0.71 7.96
N VAL A 298 -6.81 0.15 8.91
CA VAL A 298 -7.30 -0.83 9.87
C VAL A 298 -7.76 -0.20 11.19
N VAL A 299 -7.75 1.12 11.28
CA VAL A 299 -8.15 1.93 12.44
C VAL A 299 -9.09 3.05 12.01
N THR A 300 -9.70 3.72 12.98
CA THR A 300 -10.32 5.04 12.76
C THR A 300 -9.22 6.02 12.40
N THR A 301 -9.22 6.54 11.18
CA THR A 301 -8.21 7.52 10.74
C THR A 301 -8.73 8.95 10.87
N TRP A 302 -7.85 9.85 11.28
CA TRP A 302 -8.13 11.29 11.40
C TRP A 302 -7.04 12.14 10.73
N HIS A 303 -5.81 11.65 10.63
CA HIS A 303 -4.73 12.35 9.95
C HIS A 303 -4.68 12.03 8.44
N GLY A 304 -4.74 10.75 8.08
CA GLY A 304 -4.83 10.33 6.69
C GLY A 304 -3.53 10.39 5.89
N ARG A 305 -2.41 10.71 6.51
CA ARG A 305 -1.12 10.90 5.84
C ARG A 305 -0.66 9.67 5.04
N ASN A 306 -0.86 8.47 5.60
CA ASN A 306 -0.37 7.25 4.96
C ASN A 306 -1.15 6.91 3.69
N GLY A 307 -2.48 6.91 3.74
CA GLY A 307 -3.31 6.59 2.56
C GLY A 307 -3.19 7.62 1.45
N TRP A 308 -3.32 8.91 1.79
CA TRP A 308 -3.16 10.00 0.83
C TRP A 308 -1.73 10.09 0.29
N GLY A 309 -0.72 9.85 1.13
CA GLY A 309 0.68 9.84 0.72
C GLY A 309 0.96 8.72 -0.29
N ALA A 310 0.47 7.50 -0.05
CA ALA A 310 0.61 6.39 -0.98
C ALA A 310 -0.01 6.72 -2.35
N LEU A 311 -1.21 7.34 -2.36
CA LEU A 311 -1.83 7.80 -3.61
C LEU A 311 -1.01 8.92 -4.27
N LYS A 312 -0.51 9.91 -3.50
CA LYS A 312 0.32 11.00 -4.04
C LYS A 312 1.60 10.47 -4.70
N TYR A 313 2.29 9.53 -4.05
CA TYR A 313 3.46 8.88 -4.66
C TYR A 313 3.11 8.18 -5.97
N TRP A 314 1.97 7.51 -6.03
CA TRP A 314 1.55 6.77 -7.22
C TRP A 314 1.19 7.70 -8.39
N VAL A 315 0.33 8.70 -8.16
CA VAL A 315 -0.11 9.65 -9.21
C VAL A 315 1.00 10.61 -9.67
N SER A 316 1.98 10.86 -8.81
CA SER A 316 3.14 11.71 -9.15
C SER A 316 4.26 10.93 -9.87
N ASN A 317 4.19 9.60 -9.88
CA ASN A 317 5.18 8.74 -10.53
C ASN A 317 4.50 7.69 -11.45
N PRO A 318 3.65 8.13 -12.41
CA PRO A 318 2.98 7.23 -13.33
C PRO A 318 4.02 6.45 -14.15
N GLU A 319 3.71 5.22 -14.54
CA GLU A 319 4.61 4.26 -15.21
C GLU A 319 5.84 3.84 -14.39
N ARG A 320 6.31 4.67 -13.46
CA ARG A 320 7.53 4.43 -12.70
C ARG A 320 7.31 3.54 -11.48
N TYR A 321 6.22 3.76 -10.73
CA TYR A 321 5.90 2.97 -9.54
C TYR A 321 4.65 2.11 -9.72
N THR A 322 4.73 0.87 -9.21
CA THR A 322 3.52 0.10 -8.92
C THR A 322 2.82 0.67 -7.69
N LEU A 323 1.58 0.24 -7.44
CA LEU A 323 0.91 0.65 -6.19
C LEU A 323 1.68 0.17 -4.95
N ALA A 324 2.18 -1.07 -4.95
CA ALA A 324 2.96 -1.60 -3.82
C ALA A 324 4.25 -0.81 -3.59
N GLU A 325 4.96 -0.44 -4.66
CA GLU A 325 6.13 0.42 -4.58
C GLU A 325 5.80 1.82 -4.04
N SER A 326 4.63 2.38 -4.41
CA SER A 326 4.17 3.67 -3.89
C SER A 326 3.81 3.61 -2.40
N VAL A 327 3.16 2.53 -1.96
CA VAL A 327 2.89 2.28 -0.54
C VAL A 327 4.20 2.12 0.23
N PHE A 328 5.13 1.32 -0.29
CA PHE A 328 6.43 1.10 0.35
C PHE A 328 7.23 2.39 0.51
N VAL A 329 7.42 3.17 -0.56
CA VAL A 329 8.22 4.40 -0.49
C VAL A 329 7.56 5.47 0.39
N ASN A 330 6.23 5.57 0.39
CA ASN A 330 5.49 6.44 1.29
C ASN A 330 5.68 6.03 2.75
N GLN A 331 5.69 4.74 3.05
CA GLN A 331 5.95 4.23 4.39
C GLN A 331 7.35 4.59 4.87
N GLN A 332 8.38 4.48 4.01
CA GLN A 332 9.74 4.86 4.36
C GLN A 332 9.88 6.37 4.62
N ASP A 333 9.23 7.19 3.80
CA ASP A 333 9.19 8.65 3.97
C ASP A 333 8.48 9.03 5.29
N LEU A 334 7.36 8.40 5.60
CA LEU A 334 6.64 8.61 6.86
C LEU A 334 7.49 8.24 8.08
N ILE A 335 8.14 7.08 8.06
CA ILE A 335 9.05 6.62 9.11
C ILE A 335 10.21 7.61 9.28
N HIS A 336 10.81 8.06 8.18
CA HIS A 336 11.91 9.03 8.25
C HIS A 336 11.46 10.34 8.91
N GLN A 337 10.34 10.92 8.50
CA GLN A 337 9.82 12.16 9.06
C GLN A 337 9.41 11.99 10.54
N HIS A 338 8.78 10.87 10.89
CA HIS A 338 8.48 10.54 12.28
C HIS A 338 9.75 10.47 13.14
N ASN A 339 10.81 9.83 12.63
CA ASN A 339 12.12 9.75 13.31
C ASN A 339 12.78 11.14 13.49
N GLU A 340 12.64 12.05 12.52
CA GLU A 340 13.19 13.40 12.64
C GLU A 340 12.51 14.21 13.76
N TRP A 341 11.24 14.00 14.00
CA TRP A 341 10.45 14.78 14.95
C TRP A 341 10.37 14.12 16.34
N THR A 342 10.08 12.84 16.38
CA THR A 342 9.83 12.11 17.64
C THR A 342 10.51 10.73 17.64
N PRO A 343 11.87 10.66 17.53
CA PRO A 343 12.60 9.41 17.38
C PRO A 343 12.34 8.39 18.50
N VAL A 344 12.07 8.87 19.73
CA VAL A 344 11.79 8.01 20.89
C VAL A 344 10.50 7.20 20.69
N LEU A 345 9.54 7.70 19.91
CA LEU A 345 8.26 7.03 19.67
C LEU A 345 8.32 5.97 18.56
N LEU A 346 9.44 5.83 17.85
CA LEU A 346 9.55 4.83 16.77
C LEU A 346 9.37 3.38 17.26
N ASP A 347 9.89 3.07 18.44
CA ASP A 347 9.79 1.74 19.04
C ASP A 347 8.53 1.59 19.92
N GLU A 348 7.80 2.69 20.16
CA GLU A 348 6.59 2.68 20.96
C GLU A 348 5.36 2.37 20.12
N ARG A 349 4.45 1.56 20.69
CA ARG A 349 3.14 1.28 20.10
C ARG A 349 2.21 2.45 20.33
N TYR A 350 1.54 2.90 19.27
CA TYR A 350 0.42 3.81 19.42
C TYR A 350 -0.74 3.08 20.09
N THR A 351 -1.38 3.72 21.07
CA THR A 351 -2.49 3.13 21.81
C THR A 351 -3.82 3.53 21.18
N PHE A 352 -4.44 2.61 20.48
CA PHE A 352 -5.77 2.81 19.90
C PHE A 352 -6.85 2.53 20.96
N CYS A 353 -7.76 3.48 21.14
CA CYS A 353 -8.90 3.41 22.07
C CYS A 353 -10.23 3.46 21.32
N ASP A 354 -11.33 3.03 21.97
CA ASP A 354 -12.67 3.11 21.37
C ASP A 354 -13.22 4.55 21.31
N GLY A 355 -12.68 5.46 22.13
CA GLY A 355 -13.07 6.87 22.19
C GLY A 355 -12.03 7.77 21.51
N PHE A 356 -12.39 8.42 20.40
CA PHE A 356 -11.50 9.30 19.66
C PHE A 356 -10.80 10.36 20.51
N MET A 357 -11.54 11.04 21.41
CA MET A 357 -10.94 12.08 22.26
C MET A 357 -10.03 11.51 23.35
N GLU A 358 -10.33 10.32 23.88
CA GLU A 358 -9.46 9.64 24.84
C GLU A 358 -8.16 9.20 24.17
N GLU A 359 -8.24 8.62 23.00
CA GLU A 359 -7.10 8.22 22.17
C GLU A 359 -6.18 9.42 21.88
N LEU A 360 -6.76 10.51 21.34
CA LEU A 360 -6.03 11.70 20.97
C LEU A 360 -5.37 12.38 22.17
N THR A 361 -6.07 12.47 23.32
CA THR A 361 -5.52 13.05 24.55
C THR A 361 -4.35 12.21 25.08
N THR A 362 -4.49 10.88 25.13
CA THR A 362 -3.43 9.99 25.60
C THR A 362 -2.18 10.10 24.70
N ALA A 363 -2.37 10.17 23.41
CA ALA A 363 -1.27 10.35 22.46
C ALA A 363 -0.60 11.73 22.62
N ALA A 364 -1.39 12.80 22.78
CA ALA A 364 -0.88 14.15 23.00
C ALA A 364 -0.09 14.30 24.29
N GLU A 365 -0.54 13.69 25.39
CA GLU A 365 0.22 13.64 26.63
C GLU A 365 1.59 12.99 26.43
N ARG A 366 1.63 11.85 25.70
CA ARG A 366 2.89 11.15 25.43
C ARG A 366 3.82 11.93 24.52
N VAL A 367 3.30 12.55 23.45
CA VAL A 367 4.09 13.41 22.57
C VAL A 367 4.63 14.61 23.33
N SER A 368 3.80 15.27 24.19
CA SER A 368 4.21 16.41 25.03
C SER A 368 5.39 16.08 25.95
N GLU A 369 5.41 14.87 26.52
CA GLU A 369 6.55 14.39 27.32
C GLU A 369 7.84 14.28 26.48
N VAL A 370 7.73 13.86 25.24
CA VAL A 370 8.89 13.64 24.35
C VAL A 370 9.45 14.95 23.82
N VAL A 371 8.56 15.88 23.40
CA VAL A 371 8.97 17.14 22.80
C VAL A 371 9.24 18.25 23.81
N GLY A 372 8.76 18.08 25.08
CA GLY A 372 9.02 18.99 26.17
C GLY A 372 8.15 20.25 26.20
N HIS A 373 7.05 20.28 25.45
CA HIS A 373 6.00 21.30 25.50
C HIS A 373 4.62 20.64 25.39
N GLU A 374 3.57 21.34 25.81
CA GLU A 374 2.19 20.87 25.66
C GLU A 374 1.80 20.91 24.18
N VAL A 375 1.27 19.80 23.66
CA VAL A 375 0.80 19.69 22.28
C VAL A 375 -0.38 20.62 22.06
N ASP A 376 -0.28 21.48 21.06
CA ASP A 376 -1.35 22.38 20.62
C ASP A 376 -2.01 21.82 19.34
N PHE A 377 -3.27 21.39 19.45
CA PHE A 377 -4.02 20.83 18.31
C PHE A 377 -4.30 21.82 17.17
N ASP A 378 -4.16 23.14 17.43
CA ASP A 378 -4.25 24.18 16.41
C ASP A 378 -2.89 24.45 15.74
N ASN A 379 -1.80 23.87 16.22
CA ASN A 379 -0.49 23.94 15.63
C ASN A 379 -0.28 22.80 14.64
N ALA A 380 -0.01 23.10 13.36
CA ALA A 380 0.13 22.11 12.32
C ALA A 380 1.29 21.11 12.54
N GLU A 381 2.42 21.58 13.12
CA GLU A 381 3.58 20.73 13.40
C GLU A 381 3.27 19.73 14.53
N ASP A 382 2.63 20.17 15.61
CA ASP A 382 2.20 19.31 16.70
C ASP A 382 1.15 18.29 16.25
N TRP A 383 0.20 18.73 15.42
CA TRP A 383 -0.79 17.85 14.80
C TRP A 383 -0.16 16.79 13.90
N ASP A 384 0.83 17.15 13.12
CA ASP A 384 1.58 16.23 12.29
C ASP A 384 2.42 15.24 13.11
N MET A 385 3.04 15.67 14.21
CA MET A 385 3.77 14.75 15.10
C MET A 385 2.86 13.63 15.65
N LEU A 386 1.66 14.00 16.09
CA LEU A 386 0.64 13.02 16.51
C LEU A 386 0.22 12.13 15.35
N GLY A 387 -0.07 12.74 14.22
CA GLY A 387 -0.57 12.07 13.03
C GLY A 387 0.42 11.08 12.42
N PHE A 388 1.70 11.39 12.40
CA PHE A 388 2.73 10.46 11.93
C PHE A 388 2.84 9.23 12.82
N TRP A 389 2.76 9.41 14.13
CA TRP A 389 2.77 8.28 15.06
C TRP A 389 1.52 7.40 14.91
N HIS A 390 0.34 8.03 14.80
CA HIS A 390 -0.93 7.34 14.54
C HIS A 390 -0.91 6.56 13.23
N ASP A 391 -0.47 7.20 12.13
CA ASP A 391 -0.59 6.66 10.78
C ASP A 391 0.50 5.63 10.41
N ARG A 392 1.57 5.52 11.22
CA ARG A 392 2.78 4.77 10.89
C ARG A 392 2.53 3.31 10.48
N ASP A 393 1.62 2.61 11.17
CA ASP A 393 1.51 1.14 11.06
C ASP A 393 0.09 0.66 10.69
N VAL A 394 -0.76 1.53 10.16
CA VAL A 394 -2.21 1.29 10.10
C VAL A 394 -2.78 1.14 8.68
N LEU A 395 -1.97 1.29 7.66
CA LEU A 395 -2.39 1.09 6.27
C LEU A 395 -2.09 -0.33 5.81
N VAL A 396 -3.12 -1.11 5.50
CA VAL A 396 -2.96 -2.47 4.95
C VAL A 396 -2.92 -2.43 3.42
N TYR A 397 -2.11 -3.31 2.84
CA TYR A 397 -2.10 -3.65 1.43
C TYR A 397 -2.60 -5.09 1.25
N TYR A 398 -3.75 -5.25 0.63
CA TYR A 398 -4.24 -6.55 0.16
C TYR A 398 -3.87 -6.73 -1.29
N GLY A 399 -3.20 -7.82 -1.62
CA GLY A 399 -2.78 -8.14 -2.98
C GLY A 399 -1.37 -8.72 -3.05
N ASP A 400 -0.99 -9.11 -4.25
CA ASP A 400 0.38 -9.54 -4.55
C ASP A 400 1.31 -8.32 -4.62
N PRO A 401 2.28 -8.16 -3.70
CA PRO A 401 3.14 -6.97 -3.66
C PRO A 401 4.07 -6.85 -4.87
N LYS A 402 4.21 -7.90 -5.67
CA LYS A 402 5.02 -7.89 -6.90
C LYS A 402 4.16 -7.67 -8.16
N TRP A 403 2.86 -7.42 -8.04
CA TRP A 403 2.01 -7.17 -9.19
C TRP A 403 2.34 -5.85 -9.89
N GLU A 404 2.58 -5.93 -11.19
CA GLU A 404 2.89 -4.81 -12.08
C GLU A 404 1.61 -4.00 -12.41
N VAL A 405 1.06 -3.30 -11.42
CA VAL A 405 -0.06 -2.37 -11.60
C VAL A 405 0.43 -0.94 -11.53
N ARG A 406 0.29 -0.19 -12.62
CA ARG A 406 0.80 1.17 -12.78
C ARG A 406 -0.25 2.09 -13.37
N LEU A 407 -0.17 3.37 -13.06
CA LEU A 407 -0.94 4.39 -13.80
C LEU A 407 -0.33 4.60 -15.18
N GLN A 408 -1.17 4.91 -16.16
CA GLN A 408 -0.68 5.36 -17.45
C GLN A 408 0.03 6.70 -17.34
N SER A 409 0.94 6.99 -18.27
CA SER A 409 1.57 8.30 -18.36
C SER A 409 0.54 9.36 -18.78
N ALA A 410 0.53 10.45 -18.04
CA ALA A 410 -0.24 11.64 -18.39
C ALA A 410 0.64 12.76 -18.99
N GLY A 411 1.87 12.43 -19.40
CA GLY A 411 2.83 13.42 -19.90
C GLY A 411 3.33 14.39 -18.83
N GLU A 412 3.15 14.05 -17.56
CA GLU A 412 3.43 14.94 -16.45
C GLU A 412 4.91 15.06 -16.09
N GLN A 413 5.68 13.99 -16.34
CA GLN A 413 7.08 13.93 -15.96
C GLN A 413 8.00 14.15 -17.17
N ASP A 414 8.76 15.23 -17.14
CA ASP A 414 9.81 15.50 -18.11
C ASP A 414 11.18 15.19 -17.51
N TYR A 415 11.36 13.97 -17.02
CA TYR A 415 12.64 13.42 -16.60
C TYR A 415 12.66 11.90 -16.70
N THR A 416 13.86 11.35 -16.81
CA THR A 416 14.11 9.92 -16.80
C THR A 416 15.09 9.54 -15.70
N VAL A 417 14.95 8.35 -15.16
CA VAL A 417 15.86 7.78 -14.19
C VAL A 417 16.38 6.45 -14.72
N SER A 418 17.68 6.27 -14.71
CA SER A 418 18.33 5.00 -15.03
C SER A 418 19.37 4.67 -13.98
N ALA A 419 19.69 3.38 -13.86
CA ALA A 419 20.71 2.94 -12.92
C ALA A 419 21.65 1.92 -13.58
N GLU A 420 22.91 1.93 -13.17
CA GLU A 420 23.90 0.96 -13.61
C GLU A 420 24.85 0.58 -12.46
N ARG A 421 25.25 -0.70 -12.44
CA ARG A 421 26.28 -1.19 -11.52
C ARG A 421 27.65 -1.20 -12.23
N LYS A 422 28.64 -0.54 -11.63
CA LYS A 422 30.05 -0.52 -12.08
C LYS A 422 30.96 -1.01 -10.94
N GLY A 423 31.16 -2.30 -10.86
CA GLY A 423 31.88 -2.94 -9.75
C GLY A 423 31.19 -2.69 -8.42
N LYS A 424 31.87 -2.04 -7.48
CA LYS A 424 31.33 -1.66 -6.16
C LYS A 424 30.58 -0.32 -6.17
N ARG A 425 30.30 0.27 -7.31
CA ARG A 425 29.51 1.48 -7.44
C ARG A 425 28.20 1.19 -8.09
N TYR A 426 27.13 1.74 -7.53
CA TYR A 426 25.80 1.79 -8.11
C TYR A 426 25.51 3.25 -8.46
N ILE A 427 25.20 3.54 -9.70
CA ILE A 427 25.08 4.91 -10.20
C ILE A 427 23.66 5.09 -10.69
N VAL A 428 22.92 5.98 -10.03
CA VAL A 428 21.60 6.42 -10.48
C VAL A 428 21.77 7.72 -11.25
N THR A 429 21.29 7.74 -12.48
CA THR A 429 21.37 8.91 -13.37
C THR A 429 19.96 9.46 -13.59
N ILE A 430 19.78 10.74 -13.28
CA ILE A 430 18.56 11.52 -13.53
C ILE A 430 18.85 12.45 -14.69
N THR A 431 18.02 12.41 -15.73
CA THR A 431 18.11 13.35 -16.85
C THR A 431 16.78 14.08 -16.98
N THR A 432 16.82 15.40 -16.82
CA THR A 432 15.66 16.28 -16.92
C THR A 432 15.51 16.82 -18.33
N GLY A 433 14.28 16.93 -18.82
CA GLY A 433 13.93 17.55 -20.07
C GLY A 433 13.82 19.09 -19.99
N ALA A 434 13.45 19.71 -21.09
CA ALA A 434 13.34 21.17 -21.19
C ALA A 434 12.14 21.73 -20.40
N ASN A 435 11.08 20.92 -20.21
CA ASN A 435 9.87 21.32 -19.50
C ASN A 435 9.82 20.75 -18.06
N PHE A 436 10.94 20.28 -17.55
CA PHE A 436 11.03 19.75 -16.19
C PHE A 436 10.65 20.82 -15.15
N SER A 437 9.94 20.40 -14.12
CA SER A 437 9.59 21.22 -12.96
C SER A 437 9.77 20.41 -11.67
N MET A 438 10.50 20.99 -10.72
CA MET A 438 10.63 20.44 -9.35
C MET A 438 9.27 20.35 -8.66
N GLU A 439 8.41 21.34 -8.82
CA GLU A 439 7.06 21.34 -8.24
C GLU A 439 6.26 20.11 -8.70
N LYS A 440 6.28 19.81 -10.01
CA LYS A 440 5.64 18.60 -10.53
C LYS A 440 6.23 17.33 -9.93
N MET A 441 7.54 17.25 -9.82
CA MET A 441 8.23 16.10 -9.23
C MET A 441 7.87 15.92 -7.75
N ARG A 442 7.66 17.02 -7.02
CA ARG A 442 7.21 17.04 -5.62
C ARG A 442 5.71 16.77 -5.46
N GLY A 443 4.98 16.59 -6.54
CA GLY A 443 3.56 16.27 -6.52
C GLY A 443 2.65 17.47 -6.22
N ASP A 444 3.00 18.66 -6.73
CA ASP A 444 2.25 19.92 -6.55
C ASP A 444 0.78 19.88 -6.98
N LYS A 445 0.48 18.98 -7.91
CA LYS A 445 -0.87 18.80 -8.46
C LYS A 445 -1.80 17.98 -7.57
N PHE A 446 -1.26 17.32 -6.57
CA PHE A 446 -2.01 16.53 -5.60
C PHE A 446 -1.81 17.17 -4.22
N LYS A 447 -2.63 18.16 -3.92
CA LYS A 447 -2.57 18.88 -2.64
C LYS A 447 -3.63 18.34 -1.71
N GLN A 448 -3.19 17.62 -0.69
CA GLN A 448 -3.97 17.30 0.49
C GLN A 448 -3.29 17.90 1.71
N GLU A 449 -4.07 18.34 2.67
CA GLU A 449 -3.65 19.20 3.77
C GLU A 449 -2.45 18.62 4.55
N HIS A 450 -2.43 17.30 4.77
CA HIS A 450 -1.40 16.63 5.55
C HIS A 450 -0.38 15.83 4.70
N VAL A 451 -0.35 16.03 3.39
CA VAL A 451 0.60 15.35 2.50
C VAL A 451 1.66 16.32 2.02
N LEU A 452 2.82 16.25 2.64
CA LEU A 452 3.97 17.11 2.34
C LEU A 452 4.48 16.93 0.89
N ASP A 453 5.34 17.82 0.46
CA ASP A 453 6.06 17.69 -0.80
C ASP A 453 6.89 16.41 -0.83
N LEU A 454 6.82 15.68 -1.96
CA LEU A 454 7.57 14.43 -2.09
C LEU A 454 9.07 14.70 -2.26
N PRO A 455 9.94 13.98 -1.54
CA PRO A 455 11.35 13.94 -1.88
C PRO A 455 11.56 13.27 -3.24
N PHE A 456 12.69 13.49 -3.89
CA PHE A 456 13.08 12.60 -4.97
C PHE A 456 13.28 11.20 -4.38
N SER A 457 12.61 10.21 -4.96
CA SER A 457 12.65 8.83 -4.51
C SER A 457 13.09 7.89 -5.62
N TYR A 458 13.80 6.83 -5.25
CA TYR A 458 14.16 5.77 -6.18
C TYR A 458 14.19 4.42 -5.48
N ILE A 459 13.43 3.46 -5.98
CA ILE A 459 13.46 2.07 -5.53
C ILE A 459 14.46 1.32 -6.40
N PHE A 460 15.46 0.69 -5.78
CA PHE A 460 16.45 -0.07 -6.53
C PHE A 460 15.79 -1.33 -7.12
N PRO A 461 16.08 -1.69 -8.37
CA PRO A 461 15.53 -2.92 -8.98
C PRO A 461 16.11 -4.20 -8.36
N GLU A 462 17.19 -4.09 -7.59
CA GLU A 462 17.82 -5.16 -6.83
C GLU A 462 18.15 -4.69 -5.41
N ARG A 463 18.16 -5.58 -4.42
CA ARG A 463 18.65 -5.25 -3.08
C ARG A 463 20.16 -4.96 -3.14
N LEU A 464 20.58 -3.80 -2.66
CA LEU A 464 21.97 -3.38 -2.62
C LEU A 464 22.62 -3.82 -1.29
N ASN A 465 23.85 -4.27 -1.34
CA ASN A 465 24.56 -4.68 -0.14
C ASN A 465 25.22 -3.47 0.54
N SER A 466 24.67 -3.03 1.68
CA SER A 466 25.15 -1.91 2.50
C SER A 466 25.51 -0.67 1.66
N PRO A 467 24.56 -0.11 0.92
CA PRO A 467 24.82 1.06 0.05
C PRO A 467 25.17 2.28 0.90
N LYS A 468 26.11 3.08 0.43
CA LYS A 468 26.48 4.35 1.06
C LYS A 468 26.63 5.43 0.00
N LEU A 469 25.99 6.57 0.22
CA LEU A 469 26.10 7.73 -0.65
C LEU A 469 27.54 8.24 -0.71
N VAL A 470 28.03 8.52 -1.92
CA VAL A 470 29.37 9.07 -2.14
C VAL A 470 29.28 10.59 -2.28
N GLY A 471 29.91 11.30 -1.34
CA GLY A 471 29.87 12.75 -1.27
C GLY A 471 28.70 13.28 -0.43
N ASN A 472 28.61 14.60 -0.33
CA ASN A 472 27.63 15.32 0.51
C ASN A 472 26.80 16.37 -0.25
N LYS A 473 26.83 16.35 -1.57
CA LYS A 473 26.16 17.39 -2.38
C LYS A 473 24.65 17.26 -2.46
N TRP A 474 24.08 16.18 -1.91
CA TRP A 474 22.66 15.86 -2.03
C TRP A 474 21.83 16.30 -0.82
N GLY A 475 22.44 17.08 0.10
CA GLY A 475 21.74 17.53 1.29
C GLY A 475 21.30 16.40 2.19
N LYS A 476 20.05 16.44 2.63
CA LYS A 476 19.42 15.42 3.47
C LYS A 476 19.01 14.23 2.60
N ALA A 477 19.61 13.08 2.83
CA ALA A 477 19.40 11.87 2.05
C ALA A 477 19.25 10.64 2.94
N VAL A 478 18.29 9.79 2.61
CA VAL A 478 18.15 8.42 3.13
C VAL A 478 18.58 7.46 2.05
N VAL A 479 19.39 6.49 2.39
CA VAL A 479 19.82 5.41 1.50
C VAL A 479 19.82 4.10 2.29
N ASP A 480 18.95 3.22 1.88
CA ASP A 480 18.81 1.86 2.39
C ASP A 480 19.10 0.82 1.30
N GLU A 481 19.02 -0.47 1.59
CA GLU A 481 19.28 -1.56 0.65
C GLU A 481 18.32 -1.56 -0.55
N ASN A 482 17.08 -1.13 -0.37
CA ASN A 482 16.01 -1.21 -1.36
C ASN A 482 15.64 0.12 -2.00
N PHE A 483 15.97 1.25 -1.36
CA PHE A 483 15.53 2.57 -1.83
C PHE A 483 16.49 3.70 -1.47
N MET A 484 16.23 4.88 -2.03
CA MET A 484 16.78 6.14 -1.56
C MET A 484 15.75 7.27 -1.64
N LEU A 485 15.84 8.22 -0.69
CA LEU A 485 15.09 9.48 -0.67
C LEU A 485 16.07 10.64 -0.60
N LEU A 486 15.84 11.69 -1.39
CA LEU A 486 16.61 12.93 -1.36
C LEU A 486 15.67 14.11 -1.11
N TYR A 487 15.78 14.76 0.05
CA TYR A 487 14.81 15.76 0.50
C TYR A 487 15.09 17.16 -0.05
N ASP A 488 16.26 17.71 0.17
CA ASP A 488 16.59 19.11 -0.13
C ASP A 488 17.26 19.26 -1.51
N THR A 489 16.87 18.42 -2.46
CA THR A 489 17.50 18.38 -3.78
C THR A 489 16.77 19.28 -4.76
N GLU A 490 17.53 20.08 -5.50
CA GLU A 490 17.04 20.88 -6.61
C GLU A 490 17.64 20.38 -7.92
N PHE A 491 16.77 20.12 -8.91
CA PHE A 491 17.17 19.77 -10.27
C PHE A 491 16.74 20.86 -11.24
N GLU A 492 17.62 21.21 -12.16
CA GLU A 492 17.38 22.20 -13.21
C GLU A 492 16.89 21.52 -14.50
N PRO A 493 16.08 22.18 -15.33
CA PRO A 493 15.73 21.68 -16.66
C PRO A 493 16.96 21.41 -17.55
N SER A 494 16.80 20.47 -18.48
CA SER A 494 17.85 20.11 -19.48
C SER A 494 19.20 19.73 -18.87
N SER A 495 19.18 19.05 -17.73
CA SER A 495 20.37 18.73 -16.95
C SER A 495 20.48 17.24 -16.68
N THR A 496 21.69 16.78 -16.34
CA THR A 496 21.96 15.39 -15.96
C THR A 496 22.67 15.34 -14.62
N TYR A 497 22.17 14.52 -13.72
CA TYR A 497 22.69 14.32 -12.37
C TYR A 497 23.05 12.86 -12.15
N GLN A 498 24.14 12.62 -11.45
CA GLN A 498 24.55 11.26 -11.06
C GLN A 498 24.66 11.18 -9.55
N ILE A 499 23.92 10.24 -8.98
CA ILE A 499 23.95 9.84 -7.58
C ILE A 499 24.75 8.56 -7.51
N VAL A 500 25.88 8.61 -6.82
CA VAL A 500 26.78 7.46 -6.74
C VAL A 500 26.69 6.84 -5.37
N LEU A 501 26.37 5.56 -5.33
CA LEU A 501 26.40 4.75 -4.12
C LEU A 501 27.59 3.80 -4.18
N LYS A 502 28.25 3.60 -3.05
CA LYS A 502 29.28 2.55 -2.86
C LYS A 502 28.60 1.37 -2.16
N THR A 503 28.71 0.19 -2.75
CA THR A 503 28.24 -1.09 -2.17
C THR A 503 29.44 -1.95 -1.74
N LYS A 504 29.19 -2.91 -0.86
CA LYS A 504 30.21 -3.89 -0.41
C LYS A 504 30.56 -4.93 -1.48
#